data_45d6ec75791a70ec66f803ad7abf3fa6
#
_entry.id   45d6ec75791a70ec66f803ad7abf3fa6
#
_cell.length_a   1.000
_cell.length_b   1.000
_cell.length_c   1.000
_cell.angle_alpha   90.00
_cell.angle_beta   90.00
_cell.angle_gamma   90.00
#
_symmetry.space_group_name_H-M   'P 1'
#
loop_
_entity.id
_entity.type
_entity.pdbx_description
1 polymer ?
#
loop_
_entity_poly.entity_id
_entity_poly.type
_entity_poly.pdbx_seq_one_letter_code
_entity_poly.pdbx_strand_id
1 'polypeptide(L)'
;MQSFVAALAERVLGGQSPIVIGLDPRLDALPTSVAPGAEPAARITAFYRDAMPAIARHAPAVKPNIAFFEQYGAAGYAAYEATCAEARRRGLLVVGDVKRGDIGSTAEAYAEGHFRLADAVTLHPYLGLDSAQPFLAHCRGDKGRGVFVLVRTSNPR
;
A
#
# COMPACT_ATOMS: atom_id res chain seq x y z
N MET A 1 -10.79 10.75 13.73
CA MET A 1 -9.50 10.50 12.99
C MET A 1 -9.56 11.31 11.69
N GLN A 2 -8.47 11.95 11.28
CA GLN A 2 -8.43 12.68 10.00
C GLN A 2 -8.58 11.70 8.82
N SER A 3 -9.34 12.09 7.79
CA SER A 3 -9.49 11.23 6.60
C SER A 3 -8.18 11.17 5.80
N PHE A 4 -7.99 10.08 5.04
CA PHE A 4 -6.83 9.91 4.15
C PHE A 4 -6.65 11.10 3.21
N VAL A 5 -7.76 11.56 2.60
CA VAL A 5 -7.72 12.69 1.66
C VAL A 5 -7.29 13.97 2.36
N ALA A 6 -7.84 14.26 3.54
CA ALA A 6 -7.47 15.44 4.31
C ALA A 6 -6.01 15.38 4.77
N ALA A 7 -5.55 14.21 5.24
CA ALA A 7 -4.15 14.00 5.64
C ALA A 7 -3.16 14.16 4.48
N LEU A 8 -3.51 13.66 3.30
CA LEU A 8 -2.69 13.81 2.10
C LEU A 8 -2.65 15.28 1.65
N ALA A 9 -3.82 15.94 1.60
CA ALA A 9 -3.94 17.34 1.20
C ALA A 9 -3.14 18.26 2.14
N GLU A 10 -3.26 18.08 3.45
CA GLU A 10 -2.50 18.86 4.44
C GLU A 10 -0.98 18.76 4.22
N ARG A 11 -0.47 17.57 3.96
CA ARG A 11 0.96 17.36 3.71
C ARG A 11 1.45 18.07 2.45
N VAL A 12 0.70 17.92 1.36
CA VAL A 12 1.06 18.54 0.08
C VAL A 12 0.93 20.08 0.16
N LEU A 13 -0.13 20.59 0.75
CA LEU A 13 -0.32 22.04 0.96
C LEU A 13 0.67 22.60 1.98
N GLY A 14 1.13 21.79 2.93
CA GLY A 14 2.19 22.11 3.88
C GLY A 14 3.61 22.08 3.30
N GLY A 15 3.75 21.88 1.99
CA GLY A 15 5.02 21.97 1.27
C GLY A 15 5.74 20.64 1.06
N GLN A 16 5.13 19.49 1.40
CA GLN A 16 5.70 18.20 1.00
C GLN A 16 5.49 17.97 -0.51
N SER A 17 6.40 17.20 -1.11
CA SER A 17 6.29 16.81 -2.51
C SER A 17 4.98 16.06 -2.80
N PRO A 18 4.27 16.30 -3.91
CA PRO A 18 3.06 15.56 -4.27
C PRO A 18 3.36 14.15 -4.84
N ILE A 19 4.54 13.60 -4.60
CA ILE A 19 4.97 12.31 -5.15
C ILE A 19 4.62 11.18 -4.20
N VAL A 20 4.00 10.11 -4.72
CA VAL A 20 3.84 8.82 -4.04
C VAL A 20 4.90 7.85 -4.56
N ILE A 21 5.70 7.28 -3.65
CA ILE A 21 6.77 6.36 -4.04
C ILE A 21 6.22 4.93 -4.10
N GLY A 22 6.33 4.30 -5.30
CA GLY A 22 6.01 2.89 -5.50
C GLY A 22 7.06 1.98 -4.83
N LEU A 23 6.57 0.95 -4.15
CA LEU A 23 7.42 -0.06 -3.51
C LEU A 23 7.18 -1.42 -4.20
N ASP A 24 7.92 -1.64 -5.28
CA ASP A 24 7.84 -2.81 -6.14
C ASP A 24 9.16 -3.61 -6.04
N PRO A 25 9.33 -4.45 -4.98
CA PRO A 25 10.62 -5.09 -4.70
C PRO A 25 10.96 -6.19 -5.70
N ARG A 26 11.82 -5.86 -6.65
CA ARG A 26 12.41 -6.81 -7.57
C ARG A 26 13.79 -7.21 -7.03
N LEU A 27 13.99 -8.51 -6.76
CA LEU A 27 15.24 -9.00 -6.14
C LEU A 27 16.48 -8.73 -7.00
N ASP A 28 16.33 -8.76 -8.32
CA ASP A 28 17.39 -8.45 -9.28
C ASP A 28 17.82 -6.98 -9.28
N ALA A 29 16.94 -6.10 -8.79
CA ALA A 29 17.20 -4.66 -8.64
C ALA A 29 17.63 -4.25 -7.22
N LEU A 30 17.53 -5.13 -6.23
CA LEU A 30 18.00 -4.84 -4.89
C LEU A 30 19.54 -4.86 -4.82
N PRO A 31 20.17 -3.90 -4.13
CA PRO A 31 21.62 -3.93 -3.92
C PRO A 31 22.07 -5.25 -3.30
N THR A 32 23.16 -5.82 -3.84
CA THR A 32 23.70 -7.09 -3.36
C THR A 32 24.20 -7.05 -1.92
N SER A 33 24.53 -5.85 -1.43
CA SER A 33 24.95 -5.59 -0.05
C SER A 33 23.78 -5.68 0.98
N VAL A 34 22.51 -5.67 0.51
CA VAL A 34 21.38 -5.77 1.43
C VAL A 34 21.16 -7.21 1.83
N ALA A 35 21.42 -7.52 3.11
CA ALA A 35 21.26 -8.83 3.72
C ALA A 35 21.75 -9.97 2.82
N PRO A 36 23.05 -10.03 2.47
CA PRO A 36 23.59 -11.02 1.57
C PRO A 36 23.36 -12.44 2.12
N GLY A 37 22.93 -13.35 1.26
CA GLY A 37 22.62 -14.73 1.62
C GLY A 37 21.30 -14.96 2.36
N ALA A 38 20.55 -13.90 2.68
CA ALA A 38 19.23 -14.04 3.30
C ALA A 38 18.16 -14.41 2.26
N GLU A 39 17.07 -15.02 2.76
CA GLU A 39 15.90 -15.36 1.96
C GLU A 39 15.24 -14.10 1.34
N PRO A 40 14.56 -14.22 0.18
CA PRO A 40 13.96 -13.11 -0.54
C PRO A 40 13.16 -12.13 0.32
N ALA A 41 12.23 -12.63 1.13
CA ALA A 41 11.39 -11.81 1.98
C ALA A 41 12.18 -11.03 3.05
N ALA A 42 13.23 -11.63 3.61
CA ALA A 42 14.11 -10.99 4.58
C ALA A 42 14.94 -9.87 3.92
N ARG A 43 15.42 -10.08 2.69
CA ARG A 43 16.12 -9.05 1.91
C ARG A 43 15.22 -7.86 1.60
N ILE A 44 13.97 -8.11 1.19
CA ILE A 44 12.98 -7.06 0.93
C ILE A 44 12.72 -6.24 2.20
N THR A 45 12.49 -6.93 3.33
CA THR A 45 12.25 -6.28 4.62
C THR A 45 13.43 -5.39 5.04
N ALA A 46 14.66 -5.91 4.93
CA ALA A 46 15.88 -5.17 5.26
C ALA A 46 16.03 -3.93 4.37
N PHE A 47 15.82 -4.08 3.06
CA PHE A 47 15.92 -2.98 2.10
C PHE A 47 14.96 -1.84 2.43
N TYR A 48 13.68 -2.12 2.63
CA TYR A 48 12.71 -1.07 2.92
C TYR A 48 12.86 -0.47 4.31
N ARG A 49 13.28 -1.25 5.30
CA ARG A 49 13.64 -0.69 6.61
C ARG A 49 14.73 0.38 6.49
N ASP A 50 15.75 0.10 5.68
CA ASP A 50 16.92 0.98 5.52
C ASP A 50 16.63 2.17 4.58
N ALA A 51 15.78 1.99 3.57
CA ALA A 51 15.37 3.04 2.62
C ALA A 51 14.30 3.98 3.19
N MET A 52 13.43 3.49 4.07
CA MET A 52 12.25 4.23 4.54
C MET A 52 12.56 5.59 5.16
N PRO A 53 13.65 5.79 5.94
CA PRO A 53 14.02 7.10 6.45
C PRO A 53 14.29 8.14 5.36
N ALA A 54 14.87 7.72 4.24
CA ALA A 54 15.11 8.60 3.10
C ALA A 54 13.79 8.91 2.36
N ILE A 55 12.98 7.89 2.12
CA ILE A 55 11.65 8.04 1.50
C ILE A 55 10.80 9.05 2.28
N ALA A 56 10.75 8.94 3.59
CA ALA A 56 9.91 9.80 4.45
C ALA A 56 10.30 11.29 4.42
N ARG A 57 11.54 11.60 4.03
CA ARG A 57 11.97 13.00 3.86
C ARG A 57 11.45 13.64 2.57
N HIS A 58 11.09 12.84 1.57
CA HIS A 58 10.82 13.33 0.22
C HIS A 58 9.40 13.06 -0.27
N ALA A 59 8.62 12.24 0.42
CA ALA A 59 7.27 11.87 -0.02
C ALA A 59 6.28 11.83 1.16
N PRO A 60 5.02 12.19 0.96
CA PRO A 60 3.95 12.08 1.95
C PRO A 60 3.39 10.66 2.07
N ALA A 61 3.60 9.82 1.05
CA ALA A 61 3.00 8.51 0.97
C ALA A 61 3.86 7.51 0.19
N VAL A 62 3.64 6.23 0.47
CA VAL A 62 4.17 5.10 -0.29
C VAL A 62 3.05 4.22 -0.83
N LYS A 63 3.34 3.50 -1.93
CA LYS A 63 2.39 2.58 -2.55
C LYS A 63 3.02 1.20 -2.75
N PRO A 64 3.04 0.35 -1.69
CA PRO A 64 3.53 -1.02 -1.82
C PRO A 64 2.58 -1.86 -2.69
N ASN A 65 3.14 -2.49 -3.71
CA ASN A 65 2.43 -3.38 -4.61
C ASN A 65 2.51 -4.82 -4.07
N ILE A 66 1.39 -5.31 -3.58
CA ILE A 66 1.31 -6.59 -2.86
C ILE A 66 1.79 -7.79 -3.71
N ALA A 67 1.63 -7.75 -5.03
CA ALA A 67 2.04 -8.86 -5.90
C ALA A 67 3.53 -9.20 -5.81
N PHE A 68 4.38 -8.17 -5.62
CA PHE A 68 5.83 -8.36 -5.45
C PHE A 68 6.22 -8.98 -4.10
N PHE A 69 5.30 -9.03 -3.18
CA PHE A 69 5.45 -9.67 -1.88
C PHE A 69 4.78 -11.04 -1.86
N GLU A 70 3.52 -11.15 -2.31
CA GLU A 70 2.74 -12.40 -2.33
C GLU A 70 3.44 -13.53 -3.06
N GLN A 71 4.24 -13.26 -4.09
CA GLN A 71 5.00 -14.26 -4.83
C GLN A 71 5.97 -15.07 -3.94
N TYR A 72 6.29 -14.60 -2.75
CA TYR A 72 7.13 -15.30 -1.76
C TYR A 72 6.30 -15.96 -0.63
N GLY A 73 5.00 -16.17 -0.85
CA GLY A 73 4.11 -16.85 0.09
C GLY A 73 3.97 -16.13 1.44
N ALA A 74 3.82 -16.90 2.51
CA ALA A 74 3.61 -16.36 3.85
C ALA A 74 4.72 -15.41 4.32
N ALA A 75 5.98 -15.74 4.02
CA ALA A 75 7.12 -14.89 4.35
C ALA A 75 7.07 -13.55 3.60
N GLY A 76 6.65 -13.58 2.33
CA GLY A 76 6.45 -12.36 1.54
C GLY A 76 5.32 -11.49 2.08
N TYR A 77 4.19 -12.09 2.48
CA TYR A 77 3.11 -11.34 3.11
C TYR A 77 3.55 -10.69 4.43
N ALA A 78 4.31 -11.40 5.26
CA ALA A 78 4.92 -10.83 6.47
C ALA A 78 5.86 -9.65 6.16
N ALA A 79 6.64 -9.73 5.06
CA ALA A 79 7.48 -8.63 4.59
C ALA A 79 6.63 -7.42 4.14
N TYR A 80 5.48 -7.64 3.50
CA TYR A 80 4.52 -6.59 3.16
C TYR A 80 3.98 -5.89 4.42
N GLU A 81 3.53 -6.65 5.42
CA GLU A 81 3.07 -6.11 6.70
C GLU A 81 4.15 -5.28 7.39
N ALA A 82 5.38 -5.81 7.47
CA ALA A 82 6.51 -5.11 8.06
C ALA A 82 6.85 -3.80 7.32
N THR A 83 6.78 -3.81 5.99
CA THR A 83 7.01 -2.63 5.15
C THR A 83 5.95 -1.55 5.38
N CYS A 84 4.67 -1.93 5.43
CA CYS A 84 3.57 -1.02 5.75
C CYS A 84 3.71 -0.43 7.16
N ALA A 85 4.03 -1.25 8.14
CA ALA A 85 4.24 -0.82 9.52
C ALA A 85 5.41 0.16 9.65
N GLU A 86 6.54 -0.10 8.98
CA GLU A 86 7.69 0.81 8.98
C GLU A 86 7.35 2.14 8.33
N ALA A 87 6.62 2.15 7.20
CA ALA A 87 6.17 3.37 6.55
C ALA A 87 5.30 4.23 7.49
N ARG A 88 4.33 3.61 8.15
CA ARG A 88 3.45 4.29 9.13
C ARG A 88 4.22 4.81 10.34
N ARG A 89 5.19 4.03 10.84
CA ARG A 89 6.07 4.46 11.95
C ARG A 89 6.90 5.70 11.60
N ARG A 90 7.20 5.89 10.31
CA ARG A 90 7.88 7.08 9.77
C ARG A 90 6.94 8.21 9.40
N GLY A 91 5.66 8.07 9.71
CA GLY A 91 4.66 9.10 9.42
C GLY A 91 4.19 9.15 7.97
N LEU A 92 4.54 8.17 7.13
CA LEU A 92 4.04 8.07 5.76
C LEU A 92 2.61 7.54 5.72
N LEU A 93 1.81 8.02 4.76
CA LEU A 93 0.56 7.38 4.39
C LEU A 93 0.87 6.14 3.54
N VAL A 94 0.07 5.10 3.71
CA VAL A 94 0.22 3.85 2.96
C VAL A 94 -0.95 3.67 2.01
N VAL A 95 -0.67 3.59 0.71
CA VAL A 95 -1.64 3.20 -0.33
C VAL A 95 -1.37 1.74 -0.69
N GLY A 96 -2.18 0.82 -0.22
CA GLY A 96 -2.06 -0.59 -0.59
C GLY A 96 -2.44 -0.81 -2.05
N ASP A 97 -1.44 -1.12 -2.91
CA ASP A 97 -1.72 -1.46 -4.31
C ASP A 97 -2.09 -2.94 -4.42
N VAL A 98 -3.34 -3.23 -4.09
CA VAL A 98 -3.87 -4.59 -3.91
C VAL A 98 -4.87 -5.01 -4.98
N LYS A 99 -5.48 -4.04 -5.66
CA LYS A 99 -6.42 -4.25 -6.79
C LYS A 99 -7.48 -5.32 -6.49
N ARG A 100 -8.06 -5.27 -5.29
CA ARG A 100 -9.09 -6.26 -4.90
C ARG A 100 -10.45 -5.90 -5.51
N GLY A 101 -11.27 -6.91 -5.69
CA GLY A 101 -12.66 -6.81 -6.13
C GLY A 101 -13.29 -8.18 -5.99
N ASP A 102 -14.37 -8.25 -5.19
CA ASP A 102 -15.15 -9.46 -4.94
C ASP A 102 -16.53 -9.05 -4.42
N ILE A 103 -17.43 -9.99 -4.20
CA ILE A 103 -18.79 -9.73 -3.77
C ILE A 103 -19.03 -10.15 -2.30
N GLY A 104 -20.03 -9.53 -1.67
CA GLY A 104 -20.53 -9.91 -0.36
C GLY A 104 -19.44 -10.00 0.72
N SER A 105 -19.48 -11.05 1.51
CA SER A 105 -18.58 -11.29 2.64
C SER A 105 -17.10 -11.42 2.24
N THR A 106 -16.81 -11.85 1.01
CA THR A 106 -15.44 -11.91 0.51
C THR A 106 -14.87 -10.49 0.35
N ALA A 107 -15.65 -9.56 -0.22
CA ALA A 107 -15.25 -8.16 -0.31
C ALA A 107 -15.07 -7.51 1.08
N GLU A 108 -15.93 -7.85 2.06
CA GLU A 108 -15.79 -7.41 3.45
C GLU A 108 -14.48 -7.90 4.06
N ALA A 109 -14.15 -9.19 3.88
CA ALA A 109 -12.91 -9.77 4.39
C ALA A 109 -11.65 -9.11 3.79
N TYR A 110 -11.67 -8.83 2.48
CA TYR A 110 -10.60 -8.07 1.83
C TYR A 110 -10.48 -6.64 2.38
N ALA A 111 -11.60 -5.94 2.53
CA ALA A 111 -11.60 -4.57 3.06
C ALA A 111 -11.02 -4.52 4.48
N GLU A 112 -11.48 -5.38 5.39
CA GLU A 112 -10.95 -5.48 6.75
C GLU A 112 -9.45 -5.79 6.77
N GLY A 113 -9.01 -6.81 6.01
CA GLY A 113 -7.63 -7.24 6.00
C GLY A 113 -6.68 -6.14 5.52
N HIS A 114 -7.02 -5.48 4.41
CA HIS A 114 -6.13 -4.48 3.82
C HIS A 114 -6.17 -3.14 4.54
N PHE A 115 -7.32 -2.68 5.03
CA PHE A 115 -7.39 -1.42 5.76
C PHE A 115 -6.77 -1.49 7.18
N ARG A 116 -6.48 -2.66 7.69
CA ARG A 116 -5.63 -2.82 8.87
C ARG A 116 -4.21 -2.31 8.62
N LEU A 117 -3.70 -2.50 7.40
CA LEU A 117 -2.32 -2.20 7.01
C LEU A 117 -2.17 -0.88 6.26
N ALA A 118 -3.21 -0.45 5.52
CA ALA A 118 -3.14 0.69 4.61
C ALA A 118 -4.16 1.78 4.95
N ASP A 119 -3.83 3.02 4.59
CA ASP A 119 -4.70 4.19 4.75
C ASP A 119 -5.61 4.39 3.54
N ALA A 120 -5.18 3.88 2.37
CA ALA A 120 -5.97 3.75 1.17
C ALA A 120 -5.63 2.46 0.43
N VAL A 121 -6.54 1.99 -0.44
CA VAL A 121 -6.32 0.79 -1.26
C VAL A 121 -6.75 0.99 -2.70
N THR A 122 -6.17 0.24 -3.63
CA THR A 122 -6.66 0.17 -5.01
C THR A 122 -7.75 -0.88 -5.14
N LEU A 123 -8.81 -0.56 -5.89
CA LEU A 123 -10.01 -1.36 -6.04
C LEU A 123 -10.32 -1.63 -7.51
N HIS A 124 -10.67 -2.86 -7.83
CA HIS A 124 -11.14 -3.29 -9.14
C HIS A 124 -12.67 -3.17 -9.23
N PRO A 125 -13.24 -2.34 -10.15
CA PRO A 125 -14.68 -2.05 -10.16
C PRO A 125 -15.51 -2.99 -11.04
N TYR A 126 -14.92 -4.04 -11.62
CA TYR A 126 -15.56 -4.89 -12.65
C TYR A 126 -16.88 -5.50 -12.19
N LEU A 127 -17.01 -5.90 -10.92
CA LEU A 127 -18.19 -6.55 -10.36
C LEU A 127 -19.29 -5.57 -9.92
N GLY A 128 -19.13 -4.27 -10.17
CA GLY A 128 -20.16 -3.26 -9.89
C GLY A 128 -20.03 -2.57 -8.53
N LEU A 129 -21.03 -1.75 -8.22
CA LEU A 129 -21.01 -0.89 -7.04
C LEU A 129 -21.11 -1.69 -5.73
N ASP A 130 -21.89 -2.74 -5.71
CA ASP A 130 -22.06 -3.61 -4.55
C ASP A 130 -20.76 -4.30 -4.12
N SER A 131 -19.87 -4.61 -5.06
CA SER A 131 -18.52 -5.09 -4.74
C SER A 131 -17.62 -4.02 -4.12
N ALA A 132 -17.87 -2.75 -4.43
CA ALA A 132 -17.14 -1.62 -3.87
C ALA A 132 -17.66 -1.19 -2.48
N GLN A 133 -18.92 -1.44 -2.16
CA GLN A 133 -19.58 -0.96 -0.93
C GLN A 133 -18.82 -1.32 0.36
N PRO A 134 -18.30 -2.55 0.56
CA PRO A 134 -17.54 -2.89 1.75
C PRO A 134 -16.31 -1.99 1.94
N PHE A 135 -15.59 -1.68 0.86
CA PHE A 135 -14.44 -0.77 0.90
C PHE A 135 -14.88 0.67 1.15
N LEU A 136 -15.94 1.13 0.51
CA LEU A 136 -16.48 2.49 0.68
C LEU A 136 -17.02 2.73 2.09
N ALA A 137 -17.48 1.69 2.79
CA ALA A 137 -17.88 1.78 4.19
C ALA A 137 -16.71 2.21 5.10
N HIS A 138 -15.49 1.85 4.77
CA HIS A 138 -14.28 2.31 5.48
C HIS A 138 -13.87 3.75 5.15
N CYS A 139 -14.41 4.34 4.09
CA CYS A 139 -14.13 5.72 3.71
C CYS A 139 -15.01 6.74 4.45
N ARG A 140 -16.08 6.26 5.11
CA ARG A 140 -17.08 7.10 5.80
C ARG A 140 -16.80 7.23 7.30
N GLY A 141 -17.28 8.32 7.88
CA GLY A 141 -17.22 8.56 9.32
C GLY A 141 -15.78 8.59 9.86
N ASP A 142 -15.60 8.01 11.03
CA ASP A 142 -14.33 8.05 11.77
C ASP A 142 -13.23 7.18 11.17
N LYS A 143 -13.57 6.27 10.27
CA LYS A 143 -12.57 5.38 9.61
C LYS A 143 -11.70 6.15 8.60
N GLY A 144 -12.31 7.05 7.82
CA GLY A 144 -11.62 8.03 6.97
C GLY A 144 -10.62 7.45 5.96
N ARG A 145 -10.79 6.18 5.55
CA ARG A 145 -9.90 5.50 4.60
C ARG A 145 -10.09 6.05 3.18
N GLY A 146 -9.17 5.73 2.27
CA GLY A 146 -9.24 6.09 0.85
C GLY A 146 -9.37 4.88 -0.06
N VAL A 147 -9.99 5.08 -1.23
CA VAL A 147 -10.07 4.08 -2.30
C VAL A 147 -9.65 4.70 -3.62
N PHE A 148 -8.77 4.02 -4.35
CA PHE A 148 -8.41 4.33 -5.72
C PHE A 148 -9.04 3.30 -6.65
N VAL A 149 -10.05 3.72 -7.40
CA VAL A 149 -10.77 2.83 -8.33
C VAL A 149 -10.03 2.77 -9.66
N LEU A 150 -9.78 1.56 -10.18
CA LEU A 150 -9.17 1.36 -11.49
C LEU A 150 -10.17 1.75 -12.59
N VAL A 151 -9.80 2.77 -13.39
CA VAL A 151 -10.60 3.23 -14.55
C VAL A 151 -9.85 2.95 -15.84
N ARG A 152 -8.57 3.32 -15.90
CA ARG A 152 -7.68 3.06 -17.02
C ARG A 152 -6.36 2.52 -16.50
N THR A 153 -5.90 1.45 -17.09
CA THR A 153 -4.65 0.78 -16.74
C THR A 153 -3.56 1.05 -17.80
N SER A 154 -2.29 0.84 -17.42
CA SER A 154 -1.12 1.17 -18.26
C SER A 154 -0.78 0.09 -19.29
N ASN A 155 -1.47 -1.06 -19.29
CA ASN A 155 -1.24 -2.12 -20.27
C ASN A 155 -1.56 -1.63 -21.70
N PRO A 156 -0.75 -2.03 -22.69
CA PRO A 156 -1.05 -1.71 -24.09
C PRO A 156 -2.39 -2.35 -24.49
N ARG A 157 -3.18 -1.63 -25.30
CA ARG A 157 -4.43 -2.10 -25.90
C ARG A 157 -4.18 -2.67 -27.28
#